data_7f8720fd3a65e7e652e3060821b6ce60
#
_entry.id   7f8720fd3a65e7e652e3060821b6ce60
#
_cell.length_a   1.000
_cell.length_b   1.000
_cell.length_c   1.000
_cell.angle_alpha   90.00
_cell.angle_beta   90.00
_cell.angle_gamma   90.00
#
_symmetry.space_group_name_H-M   'P 1'
#
loop_
_entity.id
_entity.type
_entity.pdbx_description
1 polymer ?
#
loop_
_entity_poly.entity_id
_entity_poly.type
_entity_poly.pdbx_seq_one_letter_code
_entity_poly.pdbx_strand_id
1 'polypeptide(L)'
;MKKLTYILVIVVAYAVYVQFLVPKVPTSNAQPVPAQTSVSSEQWRSGQQVSGSGRVVRILSDDNDGSRHQRFILGLSSGQTLLVAHNIDLAPRISSLSTGDTVKFYGEYEANSQGGVIHWTHHDPQGRHVAGWLEHRGRRYQ
;
A
#
# COMPACT_ATOMS: atom_id res chain seq x y z
N MET A 1 65.73 2.72 -0.08
CA MET A 1 65.19 1.66 0.82
C MET A 1 64.19 2.24 1.88
N LYS A 2 64.49 3.35 2.53
CA LYS A 2 63.62 3.93 3.59
C LYS A 2 62.17 4.30 3.12
N LYS A 3 62.01 4.76 1.87
CA LYS A 3 60.67 5.13 1.34
C LYS A 3 59.73 3.93 1.12
N LEU A 4 60.27 2.78 0.75
CA LEU A 4 59.50 1.57 0.51
C LEU A 4 58.95 0.99 1.83
N THR A 5 59.77 1.08 2.91
CA THR A 5 59.36 0.65 4.26
C THR A 5 58.24 1.49 4.83
N TYR A 6 58.24 2.81 4.56
CA TYR A 6 57.16 3.70 5.01
C TYR A 6 55.83 3.41 4.31
N ILE A 7 55.85 3.12 3.02
CA ILE A 7 54.63 2.78 2.26
C ILE A 7 54.03 1.46 2.78
N LEU A 8 54.87 0.46 3.07
CA LEU A 8 54.41 -0.82 3.61
C LEU A 8 53.75 -0.65 5.00
N VAL A 9 54.34 0.16 5.88
CA VAL A 9 53.77 0.47 7.21
C VAL A 9 52.44 1.17 7.12
N ILE A 10 52.27 2.12 6.19
CA ILE A 10 51.02 2.84 6.00
C ILE A 10 49.95 1.90 5.46
N VAL A 11 50.24 1.02 4.53
CA VAL A 11 49.26 0.06 3.97
C VAL A 11 48.80 -0.94 5.03
N VAL A 12 49.72 -1.44 5.86
CA VAL A 12 49.39 -2.36 6.96
C VAL A 12 48.53 -1.63 8.03
N ALA A 13 48.90 -0.42 8.39
CA ALA A 13 48.12 0.36 9.35
C ALA A 13 46.70 0.68 8.84
N TYR A 14 46.55 0.98 7.54
CA TYR A 14 45.25 1.18 6.91
C TYR A 14 44.40 -0.10 6.88
N ALA A 15 45.00 -1.24 6.57
CA ALA A 15 44.29 -2.52 6.57
C ALA A 15 43.81 -2.91 7.96
N VAL A 16 44.61 -2.67 9.00
CA VAL A 16 44.19 -2.89 10.40
C VAL A 16 43.10 -1.89 10.83
N TYR A 17 43.20 -0.62 10.41
CA TYR A 17 42.20 0.39 10.69
C TYR A 17 40.82 0.02 10.11
N VAL A 18 40.78 -0.47 8.87
CA VAL A 18 39.53 -0.88 8.20
C VAL A 18 38.91 -2.10 8.89
N GLN A 19 39.70 -3.01 9.46
CA GLN A 19 39.16 -4.19 10.15
C GLN A 19 38.59 -3.89 11.54
N PHE A 20 39.11 -2.86 12.23
CA PHE A 20 38.72 -2.56 13.60
C PHE A 20 37.72 -1.41 13.76
N LEU A 21 37.63 -0.49 12.82
CA LEU A 21 36.78 0.71 12.90
C LEU A 21 35.55 0.68 12.01
N VAL A 22 35.45 -0.23 11.04
CA VAL A 22 34.21 -0.47 10.34
C VAL A 22 33.35 -1.38 11.21
N PRO A 23 32.23 -0.92 11.79
CA PRO A 23 31.34 -1.79 12.54
C PRO A 23 30.91 -2.93 11.61
N LYS A 24 31.24 -4.15 12.01
CA LYS A 24 30.73 -5.35 11.36
C LYS A 24 29.21 -5.30 11.52
N VAL A 25 28.51 -4.92 10.46
CA VAL A 25 27.05 -5.01 10.42
C VAL A 25 26.72 -6.47 10.72
N PRO A 26 26.03 -6.78 11.83
CA PRO A 26 25.61 -8.15 12.06
C PRO A 26 24.76 -8.54 10.87
N THR A 27 25.14 -9.61 10.20
CA THR A 27 24.29 -10.30 9.24
C THR A 27 23.09 -10.78 10.07
N SER A 28 22.09 -9.93 10.17
CA SER A 28 20.79 -10.34 10.68
C SER A 28 20.35 -11.48 9.78
N ASN A 29 20.18 -12.67 10.35
CA ASN A 29 19.35 -13.70 9.80
C ASN A 29 17.91 -13.16 9.84
N ALA A 30 17.64 -12.12 9.05
CA ALA A 30 16.30 -11.76 8.68
C ALA A 30 15.79 -12.97 7.90
N GLN A 31 14.97 -13.77 8.55
CA GLN A 31 14.06 -14.65 7.84
C GLN A 31 13.40 -13.79 6.75
N PRO A 32 13.28 -14.29 5.52
CA PRO A 32 12.59 -13.55 4.49
C PRO A 32 11.20 -13.26 5.02
N VAL A 33 10.97 -12.00 5.40
CA VAL A 33 9.62 -11.48 5.57
C VAL A 33 8.94 -11.81 4.26
N PRO A 34 7.80 -12.55 4.25
CA PRO A 34 7.13 -12.84 3.00
C PRO A 34 6.96 -11.50 2.30
N ALA A 35 7.57 -11.37 1.12
CA ALA A 35 7.45 -10.18 0.31
C ALA A 35 5.96 -9.90 0.21
N GLN A 36 5.52 -8.76 0.77
CA GLN A 36 4.18 -8.29 0.52
C GLN A 36 4.13 -8.07 -0.98
N THR A 37 3.54 -9.04 -1.67
CA THR A 37 3.34 -8.97 -3.10
C THR A 37 2.56 -7.69 -3.34
N SER A 38 3.24 -6.68 -3.87
CA SER A 38 2.59 -5.46 -4.33
C SER A 38 1.72 -5.86 -5.51
N VAL A 39 0.46 -6.19 -5.22
CA VAL A 39 -0.50 -6.56 -6.26
C VAL A 39 -0.80 -5.29 -7.04
N SER A 40 -0.30 -5.21 -8.28
CA SER A 40 -0.69 -4.15 -9.19
C SER A 40 -2.08 -4.47 -9.72
N SER A 41 -2.95 -3.47 -9.84
CA SER A 41 -4.28 -3.65 -10.41
C SER A 41 -4.25 -4.02 -11.91
N GLU A 42 -3.08 -3.95 -12.56
CA GLU A 42 -2.90 -4.46 -13.93
C GLU A 42 -3.22 -5.96 -14.08
N GLN A 43 -3.24 -6.70 -12.95
CA GLN A 43 -3.59 -8.12 -12.93
C GLN A 43 -5.07 -8.37 -12.65
N TRP A 44 -5.83 -7.34 -12.23
CA TRP A 44 -7.24 -7.48 -11.90
C TRP A 44 -8.14 -7.31 -13.11
N ARG A 45 -9.25 -8.05 -13.13
CA ARG A 45 -10.28 -7.99 -14.17
C ARG A 45 -11.57 -7.41 -13.60
N SER A 46 -12.32 -6.70 -14.46
CA SER A 46 -13.66 -6.22 -14.10
C SER A 46 -14.55 -7.35 -13.59
N GLY A 47 -15.30 -7.08 -12.53
CA GLY A 47 -16.15 -8.05 -11.83
C GLY A 47 -15.40 -8.93 -10.82
N GLN A 48 -14.10 -8.76 -10.65
CA GLN A 48 -13.31 -9.54 -9.72
C GLN A 48 -13.34 -8.92 -8.32
N GLN A 49 -13.64 -9.73 -7.30
CA GLN A 49 -13.48 -9.34 -5.90
C GLN A 49 -11.99 -9.36 -5.54
N VAL A 50 -11.45 -8.21 -5.15
CA VAL A 50 -10.02 -8.01 -4.89
C VAL A 50 -9.77 -7.37 -3.55
N SER A 51 -8.60 -7.60 -2.99
CA SER A 51 -8.14 -6.94 -1.78
C SER A 51 -6.84 -6.20 -2.04
N GLY A 52 -6.63 -5.12 -1.31
CA GLY A 52 -5.41 -4.35 -1.41
C GLY A 52 -5.33 -3.26 -0.35
N SER A 53 -4.32 -2.44 -0.49
CA SER A 53 -4.07 -1.28 0.37
C SER A 53 -3.49 -0.15 -0.45
N GLY A 54 -3.90 1.08 -0.15
CA GLY A 54 -3.36 2.26 -0.80
C GLY A 54 -3.35 3.47 0.13
N ARG A 55 -2.65 4.49 -0.29
CA ARG A 55 -2.62 5.78 0.39
C ARG A 55 -3.67 6.72 -0.24
N VAL A 56 -4.46 7.38 0.56
CA VAL A 56 -5.40 8.40 0.08
C VAL A 56 -4.61 9.56 -0.54
N VAL A 57 -4.73 9.74 -1.84
CA VAL A 57 -4.06 10.83 -2.56
C VAL A 57 -5.01 12.00 -2.82
N ARG A 58 -6.32 11.74 -2.83
CA ARG A 58 -7.33 12.78 -3.02
C ARG A 58 -8.68 12.35 -2.44
N ILE A 59 -9.36 13.28 -1.77
CA ILE A 59 -10.76 13.12 -1.35
C ILE A 59 -11.63 13.89 -2.34
N LEU A 60 -12.68 13.27 -2.82
CA LEU A 60 -13.63 13.83 -3.75
C LEU A 60 -14.95 14.17 -3.04
N SER A 61 -15.79 14.99 -3.68
CA SER A 61 -17.15 15.18 -3.23
C SER A 61 -17.92 13.86 -3.29
N ASP A 62 -18.83 13.65 -2.35
CA ASP A 62 -19.72 12.50 -2.40
C ASP A 62 -20.54 12.53 -3.69
N ASP A 63 -20.81 11.34 -4.20
CA ASP A 63 -21.80 11.15 -5.26
C ASP A 63 -23.16 10.94 -4.61
N ASN A 64 -24.10 11.79 -4.95
CA ASN A 64 -25.47 11.75 -4.41
C ASN A 64 -26.51 11.45 -5.52
N ASP A 65 -26.05 11.02 -6.70
CA ASP A 65 -26.93 10.58 -7.77
C ASP A 65 -27.29 9.10 -7.56
N GLY A 66 -28.55 8.84 -7.26
CA GLY A 66 -29.00 7.51 -6.80
C GLY A 66 -28.54 7.19 -5.39
N SER A 67 -27.87 6.07 -5.19
CA SER A 67 -27.25 5.70 -3.91
C SER A 67 -26.07 6.61 -3.60
N ARG A 68 -25.95 7.02 -2.34
CA ARG A 68 -24.88 7.93 -1.92
C ARG A 68 -23.56 7.17 -1.77
N HIS A 69 -22.49 7.74 -2.33
CA HIS A 69 -21.15 7.15 -2.24
C HIS A 69 -20.14 8.17 -1.72
N GLN A 70 -19.40 7.80 -0.68
CA GLN A 70 -18.15 8.46 -0.33
C GLN A 70 -17.10 8.10 -1.37
N ARG A 71 -16.41 9.11 -1.94
CA ARG A 71 -15.44 8.90 -3.01
C ARG A 71 -14.08 9.44 -2.65
N PHE A 72 -13.04 8.68 -2.94
CA PHE A 72 -11.65 9.11 -2.80
C PHE A 72 -10.74 8.30 -3.72
N ILE A 73 -9.54 8.83 -3.99
CA ILE A 73 -8.52 8.18 -4.82
C ILE A 73 -7.47 7.58 -3.91
N LEU A 74 -7.16 6.31 -4.13
CA LEU A 74 -6.02 5.61 -3.54
C LEU A 74 -4.87 5.54 -4.53
N GLY A 75 -3.65 5.88 -4.07
CA GLY A 75 -2.40 5.56 -4.75
C GLY A 75 -1.89 4.22 -4.25
N LEU A 76 -1.65 3.29 -5.16
CA LEU A 76 -1.09 1.98 -4.87
C LEU A 76 0.45 2.04 -4.88
N SER A 77 1.10 1.05 -4.28
CA SER A 77 2.57 0.92 -4.31
C SER A 77 3.15 0.75 -5.72
N SER A 78 2.36 0.29 -6.67
CA SER A 78 2.70 0.20 -8.09
C SER A 78 2.77 1.56 -8.81
N GLY A 79 2.32 2.65 -8.17
CA GLY A 79 2.13 3.96 -8.79
C GLY A 79 0.76 4.16 -9.46
N GLN A 80 -0.04 3.11 -9.55
CA GLN A 80 -1.39 3.16 -10.09
C GLN A 80 -2.36 3.80 -9.09
N THR A 81 -3.41 4.42 -9.59
CA THR A 81 -4.48 5.00 -8.77
C THR A 81 -5.78 4.23 -8.94
N LEU A 82 -6.58 4.19 -7.87
CA LEU A 82 -7.91 3.60 -7.84
C LEU A 82 -8.91 4.60 -7.30
N LEU A 83 -10.05 4.74 -7.94
CA LEU A 83 -11.22 5.37 -7.34
C LEU A 83 -11.88 4.37 -6.38
N VAL A 84 -12.09 4.76 -5.14
CA VAL A 84 -12.99 4.04 -4.23
C VAL A 84 -14.34 4.73 -4.23
N ALA A 85 -15.40 3.97 -4.49
CA ALA A 85 -16.80 4.38 -4.40
C ALA A 85 -17.49 3.54 -3.32
N HIS A 86 -17.49 4.07 -2.09
CA HIS A 86 -18.04 3.41 -0.91
C HIS A 86 -19.48 3.82 -0.66
N ASN A 87 -20.40 2.89 -0.77
CA ASN A 87 -21.84 3.14 -0.58
C ASN A 87 -22.14 3.45 0.88
N ILE A 88 -22.46 4.71 1.18
CA ILE A 88 -22.74 5.19 2.54
C ILE A 88 -24.22 5.12 2.91
N ASP A 89 -25.06 4.58 2.06
CA ASP A 89 -26.43 4.18 2.43
C ASP A 89 -26.45 2.77 3.03
N LEU A 90 -25.45 1.94 2.74
CA LEU A 90 -25.35 0.55 3.18
C LEU A 90 -24.25 0.31 4.22
N ALA A 91 -23.28 1.20 4.31
CA ALA A 91 -22.15 1.09 5.25
C ALA A 91 -21.80 2.46 5.88
N PRO A 92 -21.21 2.48 7.07
CA PRO A 92 -20.82 3.75 7.71
C PRO A 92 -19.77 4.50 6.87
N ARG A 93 -19.93 5.82 6.78
CA ARG A 93 -18.92 6.72 6.22
C ARG A 93 -17.63 6.72 7.04
N ILE A 94 -16.49 6.84 6.39
CA ILE A 94 -15.20 7.12 7.05
C ILE A 94 -15.10 8.63 7.28
N SER A 95 -15.59 9.12 8.43
CA SER A 95 -15.67 10.55 8.72
C SER A 95 -14.32 11.22 8.97
N SER A 96 -13.33 10.45 9.44
CA SER A 96 -11.98 10.95 9.77
C SER A 96 -10.95 10.73 8.65
N LEU A 97 -11.41 10.44 7.42
CA LEU A 97 -10.52 10.20 6.28
C LEU A 97 -9.79 11.47 5.89
N SER A 98 -8.48 11.37 5.70
CA SER A 98 -7.61 12.48 5.28
C SER A 98 -6.65 12.03 4.18
N THR A 99 -6.23 12.96 3.34
CA THR A 99 -5.15 12.73 2.38
C THR A 99 -3.89 12.30 3.13
N GLY A 100 -3.22 11.25 2.63
CA GLY A 100 -2.07 10.63 3.28
C GLY A 100 -2.40 9.42 4.14
N ASP A 101 -3.66 9.22 4.53
CA ASP A 101 -4.08 8.04 5.29
C ASP A 101 -3.93 6.76 4.46
N THR A 102 -3.69 5.65 5.14
CA THR A 102 -3.71 4.33 4.52
C THR A 102 -5.08 3.70 4.70
N VAL A 103 -5.64 3.20 3.61
CA VAL A 103 -6.90 2.44 3.60
C VAL A 103 -6.64 1.08 2.98
N LYS A 104 -7.09 0.03 3.67
CA LYS A 104 -7.19 -1.31 3.09
C LYS A 104 -8.60 -1.52 2.58
N PHE A 105 -8.73 -2.32 1.55
CA PHE A 105 -10.02 -2.60 0.93
C PHE A 105 -10.18 -4.06 0.56
N TYR A 106 -11.42 -4.48 0.52
CA TYR A 106 -11.91 -5.70 -0.13
C TYR A 106 -13.21 -5.35 -0.83
N GLY A 107 -13.23 -5.44 -2.14
CA GLY A 107 -14.35 -5.00 -2.96
C GLY A 107 -14.23 -5.47 -4.40
N GLU A 108 -15.25 -5.20 -5.20
CA GLU A 108 -15.26 -5.53 -6.61
C GLU A 108 -14.49 -4.48 -7.41
N TYR A 109 -13.61 -4.94 -8.27
CA TYR A 109 -12.84 -4.10 -9.18
C TYR A 109 -13.55 -3.94 -10.51
N GLU A 110 -13.59 -2.71 -11.02
CA GLU A 110 -14.06 -2.38 -12.36
C GLU A 110 -12.99 -1.59 -13.10
N ALA A 111 -12.55 -2.12 -14.25
CA ALA A 111 -11.49 -1.49 -15.05
C ALA A 111 -12.00 -0.24 -15.77
N ASN A 112 -11.16 0.79 -15.83
CA ASN A 112 -11.36 1.96 -16.68
C ASN A 112 -10.00 2.54 -17.13
N SER A 113 -10.02 3.56 -17.97
CA SER A 113 -8.81 4.21 -18.50
C SER A 113 -8.03 5.02 -17.46
N GLN A 114 -8.55 5.19 -16.24
CA GLN A 114 -7.94 5.99 -15.15
C GLN A 114 -7.41 5.14 -14.00
N GLY A 115 -7.28 3.82 -14.19
CA GLY A 115 -6.73 2.91 -13.19
C GLY A 115 -7.77 2.00 -12.51
N GLY A 116 -9.06 2.29 -12.67
CA GLY A 116 -10.16 1.45 -12.19
C GLY A 116 -10.86 1.99 -10.95
N VAL A 117 -11.94 1.30 -10.60
CA VAL A 117 -12.81 1.60 -9.45
C VAL A 117 -12.86 0.39 -8.54
N ILE A 118 -12.89 0.63 -7.24
CA ILE A 118 -13.28 -0.35 -6.22
C ILE A 118 -14.63 0.07 -5.67
N HIS A 119 -15.61 -0.82 -5.76
CA HIS A 119 -16.94 -0.68 -5.19
C HIS A 119 -17.35 -1.98 -4.46
N TRP A 120 -18.61 -2.14 -4.06
CA TRP A 120 -19.04 -3.28 -3.24
C TRP A 120 -18.18 -3.50 -1.98
N THR A 121 -17.84 -2.40 -1.32
CA THR A 121 -17.04 -2.37 -0.09
C THR A 121 -17.93 -2.39 1.17
N HIS A 122 -19.03 -3.13 1.14
CA HIS A 122 -20.05 -3.26 2.18
C HIS A 122 -20.75 -4.61 2.09
N HIS A 123 -21.59 -4.92 3.06
CA HIS A 123 -22.49 -6.07 2.97
C HIS A 123 -23.55 -5.84 1.90
N ASP A 124 -23.93 -6.90 1.18
CA ASP A 124 -25.13 -6.88 0.36
C ASP A 124 -26.34 -7.28 1.25
N PRO A 125 -27.31 -6.37 1.49
CA PRO A 125 -28.50 -6.69 2.28
C PRO A 125 -29.34 -7.83 1.71
N GLN A 126 -29.19 -8.11 0.41
CA GLN A 126 -29.89 -9.19 -0.27
C GLN A 126 -29.09 -10.50 -0.33
N GLY A 127 -27.83 -10.48 0.13
CA GLY A 127 -26.96 -11.66 0.19
C GLY A 127 -26.62 -12.28 -1.16
N ARG A 128 -26.73 -11.53 -2.26
CA ARG A 128 -26.45 -12.00 -3.63
C ARG A 128 -25.03 -11.69 -4.09
N HIS A 129 -24.36 -10.76 -3.43
CA HIS A 129 -23.00 -10.31 -3.73
C HIS A 129 -22.05 -10.65 -2.57
N VAL A 130 -20.78 -10.88 -2.89
CA VAL A 130 -19.75 -11.08 -1.87
C VAL A 130 -19.60 -9.81 -1.04
N ALA A 131 -19.68 -9.95 0.29
CA ALA A 131 -19.50 -8.82 1.20
C ALA A 131 -18.08 -8.25 1.12
N GLY A 132 -17.99 -6.95 0.94
CA GLY A 132 -16.73 -6.21 0.96
C GLY A 132 -16.57 -5.37 2.21
N TRP A 133 -15.47 -4.65 2.31
CA TRP A 133 -15.19 -3.74 3.42
C TRP A 133 -14.08 -2.74 3.07
N LEU A 134 -14.04 -1.65 3.81
CA LEU A 134 -12.89 -0.77 3.94
C LEU A 134 -12.33 -0.86 5.36
N GLU A 135 -11.02 -0.73 5.52
CA GLU A 135 -10.37 -0.64 6.84
C GLU A 135 -9.51 0.61 6.89
N HIS A 136 -9.78 1.46 7.88
CA HIS A 136 -9.06 2.69 8.14
C HIS A 136 -8.72 2.78 9.61
N ARG A 137 -7.43 2.96 9.95
CA ARG A 137 -6.93 3.02 11.34
C ARG A 137 -7.41 1.86 12.21
N GLY A 138 -7.41 0.64 11.66
CA GLY A 138 -7.82 -0.58 12.35
C GLY A 138 -9.32 -0.78 12.51
N ARG A 139 -10.16 0.16 12.05
CA ARG A 139 -11.61 0.04 12.05
C ARG A 139 -12.12 -0.37 10.68
N ARG A 140 -13.05 -1.34 10.65
CA ARG A 140 -13.77 -1.75 9.44
C ARG A 140 -15.05 -0.97 9.25
N TYR A 141 -15.36 -0.72 7.99
CA TYR A 141 -16.53 -0.05 7.46
C TYR A 141 -17.12 -0.98 6.39
N GLN A 142 -18.29 -1.57 6.71
CA GLN A 142 -18.94 -2.57 5.85
C GLN A 142 -20.46 -2.64 6.10
#